data_786b89a6d4c55b010cbb5d8bcf5bec55
#
_entry.id   786b89a6d4c55b010cbb5d8bcf5bec55
#
_cell.length_a   1.000
_cell.length_b   1.000
_cell.length_c   1.000
_cell.angle_alpha   90.00
_cell.angle_beta   90.00
_cell.angle_gamma   90.00
#
_symmetry.space_group_name_H-M   'P 1'
#
loop_
_entity.id
_entity.type
_entity.pdbx_description
1 polymer ?
#
loop_
_entity_poly.entity_id
_entity_poly.type
_entity_poly.pdbx_seq_one_letter_code
_entity_poly.pdbx_strand_id
1 'polypeptide(L)'
;MSTPKYASINGEIVAWENANVHVASAGFKFGTAVFEGLRGYWNSDNEEMYLFRMQEHMQRFEFSQRFMRFDELFLGDTVTQKTIELIHANKFKGENLHIMTTAYVSGMGGPGVCGPIGLSITAQERPRSDRVLGGVTAQVSSWMRVPDNAMPMRVKCNANYNHG
;
A
#
# COMPACT_ATOMS: atom_id res chain seq x y z
N MET A 1 -1.00 19.61 -1.29
CA MET A 1 -0.26 18.52 -0.60
C MET A 1 1.20 18.67 -0.96
N SER A 2 2.10 18.66 0.03
CA SER A 2 3.54 18.66 -0.24
C SER A 2 3.95 17.26 -0.77
N THR A 3 4.78 17.24 -1.80
CA THR A 3 5.37 15.99 -2.30
C THR A 3 6.37 15.49 -1.24
N PRO A 4 6.33 14.21 -0.86
CA PRO A 4 7.34 13.62 0.03
C PRO A 4 8.74 13.75 -0.58
N LYS A 5 9.77 13.75 0.27
CA LYS A 5 11.16 13.75 -0.20
C LYS A 5 11.62 12.35 -0.59
N TYR A 6 11.11 11.34 0.10
CA TYR A 6 11.56 9.96 -0.01
C TYR A 6 10.40 8.98 -0.08
N ALA A 7 10.67 7.85 -0.76
CA ALA A 7 9.90 6.61 -0.73
C ALA A 7 10.81 5.46 -0.29
N SER A 8 10.25 4.29 -0.03
CA SER A 8 11.05 3.06 0.17
C SER A 8 10.78 2.10 -0.98
N ILE A 9 11.84 1.61 -1.61
CA ILE A 9 11.80 0.58 -2.66
C ILE A 9 12.71 -0.57 -2.23
N ASN A 10 12.14 -1.77 -2.10
CA ASN A 10 12.85 -2.99 -1.68
C ASN A 10 13.59 -2.82 -0.35
N GLY A 11 13.03 -2.00 0.56
CA GLY A 11 13.60 -1.71 1.87
C GLY A 11 14.66 -0.60 1.91
N GLU A 12 15.01 -0.01 0.76
CA GLU A 12 15.93 1.13 0.67
C GLU A 12 15.16 2.45 0.59
N ILE A 13 15.63 3.47 1.29
CA ILE A 13 15.10 4.83 1.20
C ILE A 13 15.69 5.49 -0.05
N VAL A 14 14.82 5.86 -0.98
CA VAL A 14 15.19 6.51 -2.25
C VAL A 14 14.54 7.88 -2.35
N ALA A 15 15.12 8.76 -3.14
CA ALA A 15 14.45 10.03 -3.47
C ALA A 15 13.13 9.74 -4.18
N TRP A 16 12.10 10.56 -3.93
CA TRP A 16 10.75 10.35 -4.43
C TRP A 16 10.70 10.13 -5.96
N GLU A 17 11.44 10.93 -6.70
CA GLU A 17 11.55 10.85 -8.16
C GLU A 17 12.21 9.58 -8.68
N ASN A 18 12.97 8.90 -7.83
CA ASN A 18 13.66 7.64 -8.16
C ASN A 18 12.85 6.39 -7.77
N ALA A 19 11.67 6.56 -7.17
CA ALA A 19 10.78 5.47 -6.80
C ALA A 19 10.02 4.94 -8.02
N ASN A 20 10.71 4.20 -8.90
CA ASN A 20 10.20 3.75 -10.18
C ASN A 20 10.04 2.23 -10.22
N VAL A 21 9.05 1.78 -11.00
CA VAL A 21 8.82 0.36 -11.31
C VAL A 21 9.00 0.18 -12.82
N HIS A 22 9.70 -0.90 -13.20
CA HIS A 22 9.92 -1.16 -14.62
C HIS A 22 8.60 -1.49 -15.34
N VAL A 23 8.33 -0.85 -16.47
CA VAL A 23 7.08 -0.97 -17.24
C VAL A 23 6.78 -2.40 -17.74
N ALA A 24 7.80 -3.26 -17.88
CA ALA A 24 7.65 -4.65 -18.29
C ALA A 24 7.37 -5.61 -17.12
N SER A 25 7.35 -5.13 -15.86
CA SER A 25 7.03 -5.97 -14.71
C SER A 25 5.60 -6.53 -14.79
N ALA A 26 5.40 -7.74 -14.30
CA ALA A 26 4.07 -8.35 -14.27
C ALA A 26 3.12 -7.57 -13.34
N GLY A 27 3.64 -6.99 -12.27
CA GLY A 27 2.90 -6.10 -11.37
C GLY A 27 2.30 -4.90 -12.11
N PHE A 28 3.06 -4.24 -12.98
CA PHE A 28 2.57 -3.12 -13.79
C PHE A 28 1.63 -3.58 -14.91
N LYS A 29 2.02 -4.60 -15.67
CA LYS A 29 1.28 -5.04 -16.87
C LYS A 29 -0.05 -5.71 -16.56
N PHE A 30 -0.11 -6.52 -15.48
CA PHE A 30 -1.25 -7.40 -15.19
C PHE A 30 -1.90 -7.11 -13.83
N GLY A 31 -1.40 -6.12 -13.08
CA GLY A 31 -1.91 -5.81 -11.74
C GLY A 31 -1.59 -6.91 -10.71
N THR A 32 -0.56 -7.73 -10.95
CA THR A 32 -0.12 -8.78 -10.02
C THR A 32 0.59 -8.15 -8.83
N ALA A 33 -0.23 -7.58 -7.94
CA ALA A 33 0.21 -6.84 -6.76
C ALA A 33 -0.84 -6.90 -5.66
N VAL A 34 -0.38 -6.82 -4.41
CA VAL A 34 -1.21 -6.68 -3.22
C VAL A 34 -0.75 -5.46 -2.44
N PHE A 35 -1.68 -4.79 -1.75
CA PHE A 35 -1.34 -3.56 -1.04
C PHE A 35 -2.07 -3.41 0.29
N GLU A 36 -1.54 -2.55 1.14
CA GLU A 36 -2.21 -2.06 2.33
C GLU A 36 -2.22 -0.54 2.36
N GLY A 37 -3.29 0.01 2.91
CA GLY A 37 -3.41 1.42 3.19
C GLY A 37 -3.57 1.64 4.69
N LEU A 38 -2.61 2.34 5.29
CA LEU A 38 -2.57 2.59 6.72
C LEU A 38 -2.73 4.08 7.02
N ARG A 39 -3.05 4.37 8.27
CA ARG A 39 -3.08 5.73 8.80
C ARG A 39 -2.08 5.90 9.92
N GLY A 40 -1.36 7.02 9.87
CA GLY A 40 -0.54 7.51 10.97
C GLY A 40 -1.11 8.83 11.48
N TYR A 41 -1.07 9.01 12.79
CA TYR A 41 -1.56 10.20 13.48
C TYR A 41 -0.47 10.75 14.39
N TRP A 42 -0.04 11.97 14.11
CA TRP A 42 0.92 12.66 14.96
C TRP A 42 0.26 13.17 16.24
N ASN A 43 0.86 12.89 17.36
CA ASN A 43 0.50 13.45 18.66
C ASN A 43 1.55 14.48 19.06
N SER A 44 1.16 15.75 19.11
CA SER A 44 2.06 16.85 19.45
C SER A 44 2.49 16.84 20.91
N ASP A 45 1.66 16.31 21.82
CA ASP A 45 1.95 16.32 23.25
C ASP A 45 3.05 15.33 23.62
N ASN A 46 3.10 14.20 22.92
CA ASN A 46 4.10 13.14 23.11
C ASN A 46 5.23 13.21 22.06
N GLU A 47 5.10 14.03 21.03
CA GLU A 47 5.98 14.08 19.87
C GLU A 47 6.16 12.70 19.20
N GLU A 48 5.07 11.93 19.07
CA GLU A 48 5.07 10.58 18.54
C GLU A 48 4.09 10.41 17.37
N MET A 49 4.42 9.51 16.43
CA MET A 49 3.55 9.07 15.34
C MET A 49 2.91 7.72 15.69
N TYR A 50 1.58 7.70 15.82
CA TYR A 50 0.82 6.48 16.09
C TYR A 50 0.34 5.85 14.78
N LEU A 51 0.79 4.62 14.50
CA LEU A 51 0.34 3.84 13.34
C LEU A 51 -0.89 3.02 13.73
N PHE A 52 -2.02 3.33 13.11
CA PHE A 52 -3.29 2.71 13.48
C PHE A 52 -3.36 1.27 12.99
N ARG A 53 -3.52 0.31 13.92
CA ARG A 53 -3.72 -1.13 13.68
C ARG A 53 -2.68 -1.75 12.73
N MET A 54 -1.43 -1.37 12.88
CA MET A 54 -0.32 -1.81 12.01
C MET A 54 -0.24 -3.34 11.93
N GLN A 55 -0.36 -4.03 13.06
CA GLN A 55 -0.24 -5.49 13.14
C GLN A 55 -1.31 -6.19 12.29
N GLU A 56 -2.58 -5.79 12.38
CA GLU A 56 -3.68 -6.41 11.63
C GLU A 56 -3.57 -6.13 10.13
N HIS A 57 -3.09 -4.95 9.76
CA HIS A 57 -2.78 -4.63 8.37
C HIS A 57 -1.69 -5.55 7.83
N MET A 58 -0.62 -5.77 8.59
CA MET A 58 0.48 -6.63 8.17
C MET A 58 0.08 -8.10 8.10
N GLN A 59 -0.75 -8.59 9.01
CA GLN A 59 -1.32 -9.93 8.92
C GLN A 59 -2.12 -10.13 7.63
N ARG A 60 -2.96 -9.15 7.24
CA ARG A 60 -3.70 -9.22 5.98
C ARG A 60 -2.80 -9.07 4.76
N PHE A 61 -1.75 -8.26 4.85
CA PHE A 61 -0.75 -8.11 3.79
C PHE A 61 -0.03 -9.43 3.48
N GLU A 62 0.43 -10.12 4.52
CA GLU A 62 1.03 -11.45 4.37
C GLU A 62 0.03 -12.48 3.83
N PHE A 63 -1.20 -12.49 4.36
CA PHE A 63 -2.25 -13.36 3.84
C PHE A 63 -2.48 -13.12 2.34
N SER A 64 -2.57 -11.86 1.91
CA SER A 64 -2.79 -11.50 0.51
C SER A 64 -1.64 -11.94 -0.39
N GLN A 65 -0.38 -11.79 0.04
CA GLN A 65 0.80 -12.29 -0.69
C GLN A 65 0.75 -13.82 -0.87
N ARG A 66 0.46 -14.57 0.21
CA ARG A 66 0.33 -16.04 0.18
C ARG A 66 -0.79 -16.49 -0.74
N PHE A 67 -1.94 -15.81 -0.69
CA PHE A 67 -3.06 -16.12 -1.55
C PHE A 67 -2.71 -15.91 -3.03
N MET A 68 -1.98 -14.86 -3.36
CA MET A 68 -1.49 -14.59 -4.72
C MET A 68 -0.31 -15.48 -5.13
N ARG A 69 0.15 -16.39 -4.25
CA ARG A 69 1.23 -17.35 -4.50
C ARG A 69 2.55 -16.68 -4.92
N PHE A 70 2.89 -15.59 -4.25
CA PHE A 70 4.18 -14.95 -4.45
C PHE A 70 5.31 -15.89 -4.00
N ASP A 71 6.38 -15.99 -4.78
CA ASP A 71 7.52 -16.88 -4.50
C ASP A 71 8.25 -16.49 -3.21
N GLU A 72 8.25 -15.19 -2.89
CA GLU A 72 8.84 -14.62 -1.68
C GLU A 72 7.81 -13.72 -0.98
N LEU A 73 7.92 -13.60 0.34
CA LEU A 73 7.01 -12.80 1.15
C LEU A 73 7.78 -11.69 1.89
N PHE A 74 7.24 -10.50 1.84
CA PHE A 74 7.62 -9.45 2.78
C PHE A 74 6.84 -9.62 4.08
N LEU A 75 7.56 -9.99 5.16
CA LEU A 75 6.97 -10.24 6.47
C LEU A 75 6.59 -8.91 7.14
N GLY A 76 5.53 -8.95 7.94
CA GLY A 76 4.94 -7.77 8.56
C GLY A 76 5.91 -6.98 9.44
N ASP A 77 6.76 -7.65 10.20
CA ASP A 77 7.75 -6.98 11.05
C ASP A 77 8.78 -6.20 10.21
N THR A 78 9.25 -6.79 9.11
CA THR A 78 10.18 -6.12 8.19
C THR A 78 9.52 -4.89 7.56
N VAL A 79 8.27 -5.03 7.08
CA VAL A 79 7.53 -3.92 6.47
C VAL A 79 7.23 -2.82 7.49
N THR A 80 6.91 -3.19 8.73
CA THR A 80 6.70 -2.24 9.83
C THR A 80 7.96 -1.44 10.09
N GLN A 81 9.10 -2.09 10.23
CA GLN A 81 10.39 -1.42 10.45
C GLN A 81 10.71 -0.44 9.30
N LYS A 82 10.56 -0.87 8.04
CA LYS A 82 10.81 -0.02 6.87
C LYS A 82 9.83 1.15 6.76
N THR A 83 8.61 0.98 7.22
CA THR A 83 7.62 2.06 7.31
C THR A 83 8.05 3.11 8.34
N ILE A 84 8.52 2.69 9.51
CA ILE A 84 9.04 3.60 10.55
C ILE A 84 10.26 4.38 10.03
N GLU A 85 11.21 3.70 9.40
CA GLU A 85 12.39 4.33 8.80
C GLU A 85 11.99 5.40 7.76
N LEU A 86 11.00 5.11 6.91
CA LEU A 86 10.50 6.06 5.91
C LEU A 86 9.86 7.30 6.55
N ILE A 87 9.06 7.11 7.61
CA ILE A 87 8.44 8.20 8.35
C ILE A 87 9.50 9.12 8.94
N HIS A 88 10.53 8.55 9.57
CA HIS A 88 11.65 9.31 10.12
C HIS A 88 12.44 10.06 9.04
N ALA A 89 12.75 9.41 7.91
CA ALA A 89 13.49 10.03 6.81
C ALA A 89 12.78 11.27 6.25
N ASN A 90 11.45 11.21 6.14
CA ASN A 90 10.62 12.35 5.68
C ASN A 90 10.32 13.38 6.78
N LYS A 91 10.55 13.05 8.06
CA LYS A 91 10.23 13.89 9.21
C LYS A 91 8.75 14.29 9.28
N PHE A 92 7.85 13.34 8.95
CA PHE A 92 6.41 13.59 9.02
C PHE A 92 5.95 13.88 10.43
N LYS A 93 5.18 14.98 10.56
CA LYS A 93 4.53 15.44 11.80
C LYS A 93 3.08 15.86 11.54
N GLY A 94 2.51 15.44 10.43
CA GLY A 94 1.14 15.77 10.04
C GLY A 94 0.11 14.99 10.87
N GLU A 95 -1.01 15.63 11.18
CA GLU A 95 -2.13 15.03 11.93
C GLU A 95 -2.73 13.78 11.25
N ASN A 96 -2.52 13.62 9.95
CA ASN A 96 -3.10 12.54 9.18
C ASN A 96 -2.15 12.09 8.06
N LEU A 97 -1.38 11.06 8.34
CA LEU A 97 -0.48 10.44 7.38
C LEU A 97 -1.17 9.26 6.70
N HIS A 98 -1.14 9.24 5.37
CA HIS A 98 -1.57 8.10 4.57
C HIS A 98 -0.36 7.32 4.07
N ILE A 99 -0.28 6.07 4.45
CA ILE A 99 0.83 5.17 4.13
C ILE A 99 0.29 4.07 3.22
N MET A 100 0.99 3.84 2.11
CA MET A 100 0.67 2.75 1.17
C MET A 100 1.86 1.82 1.07
N THR A 101 1.63 0.55 1.37
CA THR A 101 2.60 -0.54 1.20
C THR A 101 2.12 -1.43 0.08
N THR A 102 2.97 -1.76 -0.89
CA THR A 102 2.62 -2.62 -2.03
C THR A 102 3.71 -3.65 -2.27
N ALA A 103 3.35 -4.92 -2.28
CA ALA A 103 4.17 -6.01 -2.81
C ALA A 103 3.68 -6.34 -4.22
N TYR A 104 4.59 -6.43 -5.18
CA TYR A 104 4.26 -6.61 -6.59
C TYR A 104 5.26 -7.55 -7.28
N VAL A 105 4.82 -8.27 -8.28
CA VAL A 105 5.72 -9.07 -9.10
C VAL A 105 6.55 -8.12 -9.96
N SER A 106 7.83 -7.98 -9.61
CA SER A 106 8.80 -7.17 -10.36
C SER A 106 9.37 -7.91 -11.56
N GLY A 107 9.24 -9.24 -11.58
CA GLY A 107 9.65 -10.09 -12.68
C GLY A 107 8.94 -9.77 -13.99
N MET A 108 9.65 -9.99 -15.10
CA MET A 108 9.13 -9.81 -16.45
C MET A 108 8.62 -11.13 -16.99
N GLY A 109 7.54 -11.09 -17.79
CA GLY A 109 6.96 -12.30 -18.38
C GLY A 109 5.45 -12.21 -18.53
N GLY A 110 4.79 -13.37 -18.52
CA GLY A 110 3.33 -13.51 -18.59
C GLY A 110 2.64 -13.37 -17.22
N PRO A 111 1.30 -13.44 -17.19
CA PRO A 111 0.52 -13.27 -15.95
C PRO A 111 0.75 -14.36 -14.90
N GLY A 112 1.36 -15.50 -15.27
CA GLY A 112 1.68 -16.60 -14.34
C GLY A 112 3.04 -16.47 -13.65
N VAL A 113 3.79 -15.36 -13.86
CA VAL A 113 5.06 -15.12 -13.16
C VAL A 113 4.76 -14.76 -11.70
N CYS A 114 5.40 -15.47 -10.76
CA CYS A 114 5.17 -15.33 -9.31
C CYS A 114 6.29 -14.58 -8.58
N GLY A 115 7.40 -14.27 -9.25
CA GLY A 115 8.55 -13.56 -8.69
C GLY A 115 9.52 -13.09 -9.79
N PRO A 116 10.60 -12.39 -9.42
CA PRO A 116 10.89 -11.87 -8.09
C PRO A 116 9.86 -10.83 -7.62
N ILE A 117 9.76 -10.64 -6.30
CA ILE A 117 8.80 -9.72 -5.69
C ILE A 117 9.50 -8.42 -5.30
N GLY A 118 8.90 -7.29 -5.68
CA GLY A 118 9.30 -5.96 -5.23
C GLY A 118 8.40 -5.45 -4.12
N LEU A 119 8.96 -4.60 -3.25
CA LEU A 119 8.23 -3.88 -2.21
C LEU A 119 8.36 -2.38 -2.45
N SER A 120 7.24 -1.67 -2.40
CA SER A 120 7.24 -0.21 -2.32
C SER A 120 6.45 0.26 -1.10
N ILE A 121 6.97 1.29 -0.41
CA ILE A 121 6.27 1.96 0.67
C ILE A 121 6.31 3.46 0.37
N THR A 122 5.14 4.08 0.34
CA THR A 122 4.99 5.54 0.20
C THR A 122 4.19 6.09 1.36
N ALA A 123 4.47 7.31 1.76
CA ALA A 123 3.73 8.00 2.81
C ALA A 123 3.53 9.46 2.42
N GLN A 124 2.32 9.98 2.65
CA GLN A 124 1.95 11.36 2.32
C GLN A 124 1.03 11.94 3.40
N GLU A 125 1.28 13.16 3.78
CA GLU A 125 0.34 13.90 4.62
C GLU A 125 -0.91 14.25 3.81
N ARG A 126 -2.07 13.87 4.33
CA ARG A 126 -3.37 14.17 3.72
C ARG A 126 -4.25 14.85 4.75
N PRO A 127 -4.79 16.03 4.47
CA PRO A 127 -5.75 16.66 5.36
C PRO A 127 -6.99 15.79 5.54
N ARG A 128 -7.68 15.95 6.65
CA ARG A 128 -8.98 15.32 6.86
C ARG A 128 -9.95 15.82 5.78
N SER A 129 -10.69 14.93 5.17
CA SER A 129 -11.65 15.30 4.13
C SER A 129 -12.86 15.98 4.75
N ASP A 130 -13.29 17.11 4.19
CA ASP A 130 -14.51 17.82 4.59
C ASP A 130 -15.78 16.96 4.40
N ARG A 131 -15.71 15.94 3.54
CA ARG A 131 -16.78 14.95 3.35
C ARG A 131 -17.11 14.15 4.60
N VAL A 132 -16.20 14.08 5.57
CA VAL A 132 -16.45 13.40 6.86
C VAL A 132 -17.58 14.09 7.64
N LEU A 133 -17.66 15.41 7.55
CA LEU A 133 -18.71 16.19 8.23
C LEU A 133 -19.90 16.51 7.30
N GLY A 134 -19.63 16.83 6.03
CA GLY A 134 -20.63 17.24 5.04
C GLY A 134 -21.37 16.10 4.38
N GLY A 135 -20.91 14.84 4.54
CA GLY A 135 -21.46 13.70 3.84
C GLY A 135 -21.08 13.65 2.35
N VAL A 136 -21.62 12.67 1.65
CA VAL A 136 -21.42 12.45 0.20
C VAL A 136 -22.72 12.04 -0.46
N THR A 137 -22.88 12.41 -1.72
CA THR A 137 -23.95 11.85 -2.57
C THR A 137 -23.54 10.46 -3.04
N ALA A 138 -24.46 9.50 -2.97
CA ALA A 138 -24.23 8.14 -3.41
C ALA A 138 -25.36 7.65 -4.31
N GLN A 139 -25.04 6.76 -5.24
CA GLN A 139 -26.02 6.03 -6.04
C GLN A 139 -25.62 4.56 -6.14
N VAL A 140 -26.61 3.71 -6.40
CA VAL A 140 -26.37 2.29 -6.65
C VAL A 140 -25.92 2.11 -8.09
N SER A 141 -24.74 1.47 -8.28
CA SER A 141 -24.22 1.15 -9.60
C SER A 141 -24.88 -0.11 -10.16
N SER A 142 -25.09 -0.15 -11.49
CA SER A 142 -25.46 -1.38 -12.20
C SER A 142 -24.29 -2.35 -12.38
N TRP A 143 -23.05 -1.86 -12.24
CA TRP A 143 -21.85 -2.70 -12.24
C TRP A 143 -21.68 -3.40 -10.90
N MET A 144 -21.49 -4.71 -10.94
CA MET A 144 -21.22 -5.51 -9.74
C MET A 144 -19.71 -5.67 -9.54
N ARG A 145 -19.30 -5.73 -8.28
CA ARG A 145 -17.95 -6.16 -7.95
C ARG A 145 -17.76 -7.64 -8.31
N VAL A 146 -16.50 -8.01 -8.57
CA VAL A 146 -16.12 -9.40 -8.79
C VAL A 146 -16.58 -10.23 -7.58
N PRO A 147 -17.33 -11.33 -7.78
CA PRO A 147 -17.83 -12.13 -6.66
C PRO A 147 -16.71 -12.96 -6.03
N ASP A 148 -16.87 -13.32 -4.77
CA ASP A 148 -15.86 -14.01 -3.96
C ASP A 148 -15.39 -15.35 -4.53
N ASN A 149 -16.25 -16.04 -5.31
CA ASN A 149 -15.90 -17.28 -5.98
C ASN A 149 -15.02 -17.07 -7.24
N ALA A 150 -14.92 -15.84 -7.74
CA ALA A 150 -14.02 -15.49 -8.83
C ALA A 150 -12.72 -14.87 -8.31
N MET A 151 -12.83 -13.93 -7.37
CA MET A 151 -11.69 -13.28 -6.70
C MET A 151 -12.12 -12.85 -5.30
N PRO A 152 -11.67 -13.53 -4.23
CA PRO A 152 -12.06 -13.20 -2.87
C PRO A 152 -11.74 -11.76 -2.48
N MET A 153 -12.74 -10.98 -2.10
CA MET A 153 -12.60 -9.56 -1.77
C MET A 153 -11.76 -9.30 -0.50
N ARG A 154 -11.58 -10.33 0.35
CA ARG A 154 -10.67 -10.27 1.50
C ARG A 154 -9.19 -10.22 1.11
N VAL A 155 -8.85 -10.64 -0.12
CA VAL A 155 -7.51 -10.48 -0.70
C VAL A 155 -7.39 -9.05 -1.22
N LYS A 156 -6.50 -8.28 -0.62
CA LYS A 156 -6.33 -6.88 -1.00
C LYS A 156 -5.36 -6.74 -2.17
N CYS A 157 -5.78 -7.26 -3.35
CA CYS A 157 -5.01 -7.15 -4.58
C CYS A 157 -5.46 -5.97 -5.45
N ASN A 158 -4.55 -5.45 -6.26
CA ASN A 158 -4.80 -4.27 -7.10
C ASN A 158 -5.95 -4.51 -8.10
N ALA A 159 -6.04 -5.71 -8.68
CA ALA A 159 -7.06 -6.06 -9.66
C ALA A 159 -8.50 -5.93 -9.12
N ASN A 160 -8.74 -6.12 -7.81
CA ASN A 160 -10.05 -5.99 -7.20
C ASN A 160 -10.59 -4.54 -7.20
N TYR A 161 -9.74 -3.55 -7.51
CA TYR A 161 -10.11 -2.12 -7.48
C TYR A 161 -10.47 -1.54 -8.84
N ASN A 162 -10.41 -2.33 -9.92
CA ASN A 162 -10.75 -1.88 -11.26
C ASN A 162 -12.26 -1.60 -11.44
N HIS A 163 -13.09 -2.07 -10.52
CA HIS A 163 -14.55 -1.88 -10.52
C HIS A 163 -15.02 -1.04 -9.30
N GLY A 164 -14.12 -0.22 -8.74
CA GLY A 164 -14.41 0.62 -7.58
C GLY A 164 -14.76 2.05 -7.88
#